data_dbd64dec40fd43a3d18be17e3a4404eb
#
_entry.id   dbd64dec40fd43a3d18be17e3a4404eb
#
_cell.length_a   1.000
_cell.length_b   1.000
_cell.length_c   1.000
_cell.angle_alpha   90.00
_cell.angle_beta   90.00
_cell.angle_gamma   90.00
#
_symmetry.space_group_name_H-M   'P 1'
#
loop_
_entity.id
_entity.type
_entity.pdbx_description
1 polymer ?
#
loop_
_entity_poly.entity_id
_entity_poly.type
_entity_poly.pdbx_seq_one_letter_code
_entity_poly.pdbx_strand_id
1 'polypeptide(L)'
;MKETKKNDNNNEDESPKQALEKILQAEIEVAGKITAAKEYAEKRIEAAQEEIVSLKNNIIEQARRDREETLTNGIAIAKEDAKQRIEQARIESEIFKKSGGKFDQEAVQEIETIILGEFDRGEE
;
A
#
# COMPACT_ATOMS: atom_id res chain seq x y z
N MET A 1 34.44 -24.74 -85.49
CA MET A 1 34.72 -23.73 -84.48
C MET A 1 34.30 -24.24 -83.12
N LYS A 2 35.23 -24.57 -82.31
CA LYS A 2 34.93 -24.99 -80.93
C LYS A 2 34.90 -23.77 -80.10
N GLU A 3 33.72 -23.32 -79.66
CA GLU A 3 33.61 -22.36 -78.58
C GLU A 3 34.03 -23.02 -77.26
N THR A 4 35.14 -22.69 -76.77
CA THR A 4 35.52 -22.97 -75.37
C THR A 4 34.62 -22.13 -74.51
N LYS A 5 33.58 -22.74 -73.99
CA LYS A 5 32.88 -22.17 -72.85
C LYS A 5 33.92 -22.00 -71.75
N LYS A 6 34.38 -20.78 -71.50
CA LYS A 6 34.98 -20.43 -70.29
C LYS A 6 33.94 -20.71 -69.21
N ASN A 7 34.11 -21.79 -68.52
CA ASN A 7 33.51 -21.95 -67.20
C ASN A 7 34.17 -20.89 -66.31
N ASP A 8 33.58 -19.74 -66.26
CA ASP A 8 33.86 -18.80 -65.18
C ASP A 8 33.32 -19.42 -63.88
N ASN A 9 33.99 -20.45 -63.42
CA ASN A 9 33.99 -20.79 -62.04
C ASN A 9 34.71 -19.65 -61.35
N ASN A 10 33.96 -18.61 -61.00
CA ASN A 10 34.37 -17.60 -60.03
C ASN A 10 34.43 -18.24 -58.65
N ASN A 11 35.09 -19.34 -58.54
CA ASN A 11 35.80 -19.67 -57.33
C ASN A 11 37.05 -18.79 -57.44
N GLU A 12 36.87 -17.53 -57.06
CA GLU A 12 37.99 -16.69 -56.74
C GLU A 12 38.80 -17.47 -55.69
N ASP A 13 39.92 -18.02 -56.14
CA ASP A 13 40.96 -18.47 -55.23
C ASP A 13 41.38 -17.21 -54.45
N GLU A 14 40.69 -17.00 -53.32
CA GLU A 14 41.03 -15.90 -52.44
C GLU A 14 42.52 -16.03 -52.09
N SER A 15 43.28 -15.05 -52.45
CA SER A 15 44.68 -15.02 -52.04
C SER A 15 44.72 -15.13 -50.50
N PRO A 16 45.75 -15.77 -49.92
CA PRO A 16 45.90 -15.84 -48.45
C PRO A 16 45.80 -14.50 -47.78
N LYS A 17 46.21 -13.42 -48.42
CA LYS A 17 46.10 -12.06 -47.96
C LYS A 17 44.65 -11.59 -47.84
N GLN A 18 43.79 -11.89 -48.85
CA GLN A 18 42.38 -11.53 -48.82
C GLN A 18 41.61 -12.32 -47.76
N ALA A 19 41.92 -13.60 -47.58
CA ALA A 19 41.39 -14.41 -46.51
C ALA A 19 41.71 -13.86 -45.14
N LEU A 20 42.96 -13.44 -44.93
CA LEU A 20 43.40 -12.81 -43.69
C LEU A 20 42.70 -11.47 -43.42
N GLU A 21 42.52 -10.64 -44.46
CA GLU A 21 41.80 -9.37 -44.37
C GLU A 21 40.34 -9.59 -43.94
N LYS A 22 39.65 -10.62 -44.50
CA LYS A 22 38.31 -10.98 -44.10
C LYS A 22 38.21 -11.44 -42.66
N ILE A 23 39.16 -12.23 -42.19
CA ILE A 23 39.25 -12.66 -40.79
C ILE A 23 39.42 -11.47 -39.85
N LEU A 24 40.37 -10.57 -40.17
CA LEU A 24 40.59 -9.35 -39.38
C LEU A 24 39.36 -8.45 -39.38
N GLN A 25 38.66 -8.30 -40.49
CA GLN A 25 37.44 -7.52 -40.57
C GLN A 25 36.33 -8.15 -39.73
N ALA A 26 36.16 -9.48 -39.78
CA ALA A 26 35.20 -10.19 -38.93
C ALA A 26 35.55 -10.05 -37.45
N GLU A 27 36.79 -10.11 -37.06
CA GLU A 27 37.23 -9.88 -35.65
C GLU A 27 36.91 -8.47 -35.16
N ILE A 28 37.12 -7.45 -36.00
CA ILE A 28 36.80 -6.06 -35.69
C ILE A 28 35.27 -5.90 -35.51
N GLU A 29 34.48 -6.48 -36.43
CA GLU A 29 33.03 -6.43 -36.33
C GLU A 29 32.50 -7.12 -35.08
N VAL A 30 33.00 -8.28 -34.75
CA VAL A 30 32.65 -9.03 -33.54
C VAL A 30 33.03 -8.25 -32.29
N ALA A 31 34.25 -7.69 -32.23
CA ALA A 31 34.69 -6.86 -31.12
C ALA A 31 33.80 -5.63 -30.95
N GLY A 32 33.42 -4.98 -32.06
CA GLY A 32 32.49 -3.86 -32.06
C GLY A 32 31.10 -4.22 -31.54
N LYS A 33 30.57 -5.37 -31.97
CA LYS A 33 29.27 -5.88 -31.50
C LYS A 33 29.30 -6.23 -30.00
N ILE A 34 30.36 -6.84 -29.53
CA ILE A 34 30.52 -7.16 -28.11
C ILE A 34 30.59 -5.88 -27.28
N THR A 35 31.36 -4.88 -27.71
CA THR A 35 31.46 -3.58 -27.02
C THR A 35 30.07 -2.89 -26.99
N ALA A 36 29.41 -2.82 -28.11
CA ALA A 36 28.06 -2.23 -28.19
C ALA A 36 27.03 -2.97 -27.29
N ALA A 37 27.10 -4.31 -27.26
CA ALA A 37 26.25 -5.11 -26.40
C ALA A 37 26.54 -4.85 -24.90
N LYS A 38 27.79 -4.70 -24.52
CA LYS A 38 28.18 -4.36 -23.14
C LYS A 38 27.68 -2.97 -22.75
N GLU A 39 27.91 -1.97 -23.59
CA GLU A 39 27.42 -0.61 -23.35
C GLU A 39 25.90 -0.56 -23.24
N TYR A 40 25.21 -1.29 -24.09
CA TYR A 40 23.75 -1.41 -24.04
C TYR A 40 23.27 -2.06 -22.73
N ALA A 41 23.94 -3.13 -22.33
CA ALA A 41 23.63 -3.80 -21.07
C ALA A 41 23.87 -2.89 -19.86
N GLU A 42 25.00 -2.17 -19.82
CA GLU A 42 25.30 -1.21 -18.76
C GLU A 42 24.24 -0.11 -18.67
N LYS A 43 23.88 0.49 -19.80
CA LYS A 43 22.82 1.51 -19.84
C LYS A 43 21.47 0.98 -19.37
N ARG A 44 21.14 -0.26 -19.69
CA ARG A 44 19.92 -0.89 -19.21
C ARG A 44 19.93 -1.14 -17.71
N ILE A 45 21.08 -1.53 -17.18
CA ILE A 45 21.25 -1.72 -15.74
C ILE A 45 21.14 -0.37 -15.02
N GLU A 46 21.80 0.68 -15.50
CA GLU A 46 21.68 2.03 -14.93
C GLU A 46 20.23 2.53 -14.95
N ALA A 47 19.55 2.41 -16.09
CA ALA A 47 18.15 2.80 -16.19
C ALA A 47 17.24 2.00 -15.25
N ALA A 48 17.47 0.70 -15.11
CA ALA A 48 16.74 -0.14 -14.17
C ALA A 48 17.01 0.26 -12.71
N GLN A 49 18.25 0.62 -12.37
CA GLN A 49 18.60 1.10 -11.03
C GLN A 49 17.90 2.44 -10.71
N GLU A 50 17.89 3.37 -11.65
CA GLU A 50 17.18 4.64 -11.50
C GLU A 50 15.66 4.43 -11.33
N GLU A 51 15.09 3.52 -12.12
CA GLU A 51 13.67 3.16 -12.01
C GLU A 51 13.35 2.54 -10.64
N ILE A 52 14.21 1.66 -10.15
CA ILE A 52 14.07 1.05 -8.81
C ILE A 52 14.09 2.13 -7.72
N VAL A 53 15.02 3.08 -7.78
CA VAL A 53 15.10 4.18 -6.80
C VAL A 53 13.82 5.04 -6.84
N SER A 54 13.38 5.40 -8.04
CA SER A 54 12.13 6.16 -8.23
C SER A 54 10.91 5.41 -7.70
N LEU A 55 10.79 4.14 -8.04
CA LEU A 55 9.69 3.28 -7.58
C LEU A 55 9.70 3.13 -6.05
N LYS A 56 10.87 2.90 -5.46
CA LYS A 56 11.04 2.83 -4.00
C LYS A 56 10.58 4.12 -3.31
N ASN A 57 10.99 5.26 -3.82
CA ASN A 57 10.60 6.55 -3.26
C ASN A 57 9.09 6.77 -3.39
N ASN A 58 8.49 6.44 -4.52
CA ASN A 58 7.05 6.53 -4.74
C ASN A 58 6.27 5.63 -3.78
N ILE A 59 6.72 4.40 -3.56
CA ILE A 59 6.12 3.46 -2.62
C ILE A 59 6.19 4.00 -1.18
N ILE A 60 7.35 4.54 -0.78
CA ILE A 60 7.51 5.11 0.56
C ILE A 60 6.60 6.32 0.76
N GLU A 61 6.52 7.21 -0.23
CA GLU A 61 5.63 8.38 -0.16
C GLU A 61 4.16 7.98 -0.12
N GLN A 62 3.76 6.99 -0.92
CA GLN A 62 2.40 6.48 -0.90
C GLN A 62 2.07 5.84 0.45
N ALA A 63 2.96 5.02 0.99
CA ALA A 63 2.80 4.41 2.30
C ALA A 63 2.69 5.45 3.43
N ARG A 64 3.44 6.55 3.35
CA ARG A 64 3.32 7.66 4.32
C ARG A 64 1.97 8.35 4.23
N ARG A 65 1.49 8.62 3.01
CA ARG A 65 0.16 9.22 2.80
C ARG A 65 -0.95 8.31 3.31
N ASP A 66 -0.90 7.04 2.97
CA ASP A 66 -1.88 6.05 3.40
C ASP A 66 -1.90 5.91 4.93
N ARG A 67 -0.72 5.94 5.56
CA ARG A 67 -0.60 5.94 7.02
C ARG A 67 -1.25 7.19 7.63
N GLU A 68 -0.95 8.36 7.09
CA GLU A 68 -1.48 9.63 7.59
C GLU A 68 -3.00 9.68 7.44
N GLU A 69 -3.52 9.26 6.30
CA GLU A 69 -4.95 9.15 6.06
C GLU A 69 -5.61 8.16 7.04
N THR A 70 -5.02 6.97 7.20
CA THR A 70 -5.51 5.96 8.14
C THR A 70 -5.53 6.47 9.57
N LEU A 71 -4.48 7.17 10.00
CA LEU A 71 -4.42 7.77 11.35
C LEU A 71 -5.47 8.88 11.52
N THR A 72 -5.59 9.77 10.55
CA THR A 72 -6.56 10.87 10.59
C THR A 72 -7.98 10.35 10.65
N ASN A 73 -8.31 9.40 9.78
CA ASN A 73 -9.63 8.77 9.76
C ASN A 73 -9.90 7.98 11.04
N GLY A 74 -8.92 7.23 11.51
CA GLY A 74 -9.04 6.48 12.77
C GLY A 74 -9.28 7.38 13.98
N ILE A 75 -8.57 8.49 14.08
CA ILE A 75 -8.75 9.48 15.14
C ILE A 75 -10.14 10.13 15.04
N ALA A 76 -10.59 10.47 13.84
CA ALA A 76 -11.92 11.06 13.64
C ALA A 76 -13.04 10.10 14.05
N ILE A 77 -12.93 8.82 13.67
CA ILE A 77 -13.87 7.77 14.05
C ILE A 77 -13.85 7.55 15.56
N ALA A 78 -12.66 7.49 16.19
CA ALA A 78 -12.53 7.31 17.63
C ALA A 78 -13.11 8.48 18.41
N LYS A 79 -12.92 9.71 17.96
CA LYS A 79 -13.51 10.91 18.58
C LYS A 79 -15.03 10.91 18.49
N GLU A 80 -15.58 10.52 17.34
CA GLU A 80 -17.03 10.44 17.16
C GLU A 80 -17.63 9.32 18.02
N ASP A 81 -17.00 8.16 18.06
CA ASP A 81 -17.43 7.06 18.94
C ASP A 81 -17.37 7.45 20.42
N ALA A 82 -16.30 8.10 20.86
CA ALA A 82 -16.19 8.61 22.23
C ALA A 82 -17.28 9.62 22.55
N LYS A 83 -17.58 10.54 21.65
CA LYS A 83 -18.65 11.52 21.80
C LYS A 83 -20.01 10.87 21.93
N GLN A 84 -20.31 9.87 21.09
CA GLN A 84 -21.56 9.12 21.15
C GLN A 84 -21.69 8.34 22.46
N ARG A 85 -20.61 7.72 22.94
CA ARG A 85 -20.59 7.01 24.22
C ARG A 85 -20.81 7.92 25.40
N ILE A 86 -20.22 9.10 25.39
CA ILE A 86 -20.41 10.12 26.44
C ILE A 86 -21.87 10.60 26.44
N GLU A 87 -22.43 10.89 25.28
CA GLU A 87 -23.83 11.31 25.16
C GLU A 87 -24.80 10.21 25.62
N GLN A 88 -24.54 8.97 25.23
CA GLN A 88 -25.32 7.82 25.68
C GLN A 88 -25.25 7.66 27.21
N ALA A 89 -24.06 7.74 27.79
CA ALA A 89 -23.89 7.67 29.22
C ALA A 89 -24.59 8.82 29.96
N ARG A 90 -24.59 10.03 29.38
CA ARG A 90 -25.30 11.17 29.92
C ARG A 90 -26.81 10.95 29.94
N ILE A 91 -27.35 10.44 28.86
CA ILE A 91 -28.79 10.09 28.77
C ILE A 91 -29.14 9.00 29.78
N GLU A 92 -28.36 7.95 29.86
CA GLU A 92 -28.58 6.87 30.82
C GLU A 92 -28.48 7.37 32.27
N SER A 93 -27.53 8.26 32.56
CA SER A 93 -27.39 8.89 33.87
C SER A 93 -28.61 9.75 34.26
N GLU A 94 -29.16 10.50 33.28
CA GLU A 94 -30.36 11.29 33.54
C GLU A 94 -31.59 10.41 33.77
N ILE A 95 -31.75 9.33 33.01
CA ILE A 95 -32.83 8.34 33.20
C ILE A 95 -32.69 7.69 34.57
N PHE A 96 -31.47 7.31 34.95
CA PHE A 96 -31.19 6.72 36.26
C PHE A 96 -31.52 7.66 37.42
N LYS A 97 -31.14 8.95 37.34
CA LYS A 97 -31.47 9.96 38.32
C LYS A 97 -32.99 10.17 38.46
N LYS A 98 -33.70 10.25 37.35
CA LYS A 98 -35.15 10.38 37.35
C LYS A 98 -35.84 9.14 37.96
N SER A 99 -35.39 7.96 37.60
CA SER A 99 -35.89 6.69 38.13
C SER A 99 -35.56 6.55 39.60
N GLY A 100 -34.36 6.90 40.02
CA GLY A 100 -33.90 6.91 41.43
C GLY A 100 -34.69 7.89 42.26
N GLY A 101 -34.88 9.13 41.79
CA GLY A 101 -35.69 10.14 42.49
C GLY A 101 -37.17 9.71 42.62
N LYS A 102 -37.75 9.14 41.58
CA LYS A 102 -39.12 8.58 41.62
C LYS A 102 -39.20 7.39 42.58
N PHE A 103 -38.23 6.51 42.55
CA PHE A 103 -38.14 5.36 43.45
C PHE A 103 -37.99 5.75 44.89
N ASP A 104 -37.19 6.77 45.22
CA ASP A 104 -37.03 7.31 46.55
C ASP A 104 -38.33 7.92 47.09
N GLN A 105 -39.10 8.65 46.26
CA GLN A 105 -40.42 9.17 46.64
C GLN A 105 -41.42 8.07 46.91
N GLU A 106 -41.49 7.05 46.07
CA GLU A 106 -42.36 5.89 46.27
C GLU A 106 -41.99 5.13 47.56
N ALA A 107 -40.70 4.92 47.80
CA ALA A 107 -40.20 4.29 49.03
C ALA A 107 -40.57 5.08 50.30
N VAL A 108 -40.39 6.39 50.24
CA VAL A 108 -40.76 7.29 51.37
C VAL A 108 -42.27 7.25 51.61
N GLN A 109 -43.10 7.29 50.55
CA GLN A 109 -44.54 7.18 50.67
C GLN A 109 -44.99 5.83 51.22
N GLU A 110 -44.37 4.74 50.81
CA GLU A 110 -44.62 3.40 51.34
C GLU A 110 -44.30 3.31 52.83
N ILE A 111 -43.17 3.85 53.26
CA ILE A 111 -42.73 3.90 54.66
C ILE A 111 -43.68 4.75 55.45
N GLU A 112 -44.07 5.92 54.99
CA GLU A 112 -45.04 6.78 55.65
C GLU A 112 -46.38 6.09 55.83
N THR A 113 -46.88 5.40 54.80
CA THR A 113 -48.12 4.64 54.86
C THR A 113 -48.08 3.51 55.89
N ILE A 114 -46.97 2.79 55.95
CA ILE A 114 -46.75 1.71 56.91
C ILE A 114 -46.71 2.27 58.34
N ILE A 115 -46.00 3.36 58.58
CA ILE A 115 -45.88 4.01 59.87
C ILE A 115 -47.24 4.56 60.35
N LEU A 116 -47.97 5.24 59.46
CA LEU A 116 -49.30 5.75 59.76
C LEU A 116 -50.30 4.62 59.99
N GLY A 117 -50.24 3.53 59.23
CA GLY A 117 -51.06 2.35 59.40
C GLY A 117 -50.81 1.63 60.75
N GLU A 118 -49.58 1.54 61.19
CA GLU A 118 -49.22 1.00 62.51
C GLU A 118 -49.67 1.91 63.63
N PHE A 119 -49.57 3.23 63.43
CA PHE A 119 -50.04 4.21 64.40
C PHE A 119 -51.55 4.14 64.58
N ASP A 120 -52.33 4.03 63.53
CA ASP A 120 -53.78 3.86 63.58
C ASP A 120 -54.18 2.55 64.24
N ARG A 121 -53.42 1.49 64.14
CA ARG A 121 -53.62 0.23 64.84
C ARG A 121 -53.27 0.30 66.34
N GLY A 122 -52.37 1.21 66.68
CA GLY A 122 -51.96 1.39 68.08
C GLY A 122 -52.90 2.22 68.95
N GLU A 123 -53.89 2.88 68.36
CA GLU A 123 -54.91 3.67 69.09
C GLU A 123 -56.18 2.88 69.53
N GLU A 124 -56.25 1.64 69.11
CA GLU A 124 -57.25 0.74 69.63
C GLU A 124 -56.81 0.17 71.02
#